data_7965c14732c73b0c70fecc885d12cda6
#
_entry.id   7965c14732c73b0c70fecc885d12cda6
#
_cell.length_a   1.000
_cell.length_b   1.000
_cell.length_c   1.000
_cell.angle_alpha   90.00
_cell.angle_beta   90.00
_cell.angle_gamma   90.00
#
_symmetry.space_group_name_H-M   'P 1'
#
loop_
_entity.id
_entity.type
_entity.pdbx_description
1 polymer ?
#
loop_
_entity_poly.entity_id
_entity_poly.type
_entity_poly.pdbx_seq_one_letter_code
_entity_poly.pdbx_strand_id
1 'polypeptide(L)'
;SIRTIFIVQKKASYPSTLKLKNAIGPAAISLGAMIGTGAVVGVMGALSKLYAAGQHNIEALAIWALIGALIMVPVSYSETLNSKIMGKTPKEYISYLISPKLGMVYAVCFVALSVFGFGGFQFSGIDSVSAIVASKFMGIETTFMQRYLFIVVPVIIIVALLVLSKRHEVFMDAMTYMIGTAVAAYFIFFTIFVIKTASYIPTYLHGMIQGMMNPVNAMLGVPLGFILGMQKIIQTAETGLGALAMAAQESDSEPREAAMIALIPTIVTVFVSIVVTSYIASYGVRNGIIHFPADTITRLTQLFETA
;
A
#
# COMPACT_ATOMS: atom_id res chain seq x y z
N SER A 1 -25.53 -15.27 -8.18
CA SER A 1 -24.92 -16.40 -7.47
C SER A 1 -23.48 -16.63 -7.95
N ILE A 2 -22.67 -17.35 -7.17
CA ILE A 2 -21.29 -17.74 -7.53
C ILE A 2 -21.22 -18.37 -8.92
N ARG A 3 -22.21 -19.21 -9.24
CA ARG A 3 -22.35 -19.85 -10.56
C ARG A 3 -22.50 -18.83 -11.70
N THR A 4 -23.19 -17.73 -11.48
CA THR A 4 -23.36 -16.66 -12.46
C THR A 4 -22.04 -15.96 -12.72
N ILE A 5 -21.24 -15.70 -11.68
CA ILE A 5 -19.90 -15.09 -11.77
C ILE A 5 -18.99 -15.98 -12.63
N PHE A 6 -18.93 -17.29 -12.37
CA PHE A 6 -18.13 -18.22 -13.17
C PHE A 6 -18.55 -18.26 -14.66
N ILE A 7 -19.84 -18.22 -14.95
CA ILE A 7 -20.35 -18.22 -16.32
C ILE A 7 -19.95 -16.92 -17.03
N VAL A 8 -20.07 -15.78 -16.33
CA VAL A 8 -19.72 -14.45 -16.86
C VAL A 8 -18.21 -14.36 -17.11
N GLN A 9 -17.39 -14.83 -16.17
CA GLN A 9 -15.93 -14.90 -16.37
C GLN A 9 -15.53 -15.75 -17.57
N LYS A 10 -16.21 -16.87 -17.81
CA LYS A 10 -15.93 -17.76 -18.93
C LYS A 10 -16.25 -17.13 -20.29
N LYS A 11 -17.18 -16.16 -20.34
CA LYS A 11 -17.58 -15.45 -21.57
C LYS A 11 -16.67 -14.25 -21.89
N ALA A 12 -15.82 -13.80 -20.97
CA ALA A 12 -14.92 -12.69 -21.23
C ALA A 12 -13.86 -13.07 -22.26
N SER A 13 -13.70 -12.26 -23.30
CA SER A 13 -12.66 -12.43 -24.30
C SER A 13 -11.27 -12.22 -23.71
N TYR A 14 -10.26 -12.91 -24.23
CA TYR A 14 -8.87 -12.63 -23.89
C TYR A 14 -8.39 -11.45 -24.72
N PRO A 15 -7.77 -10.41 -24.12
CA PRO A 15 -7.10 -9.40 -24.92
C PRO A 15 -5.96 -10.04 -25.69
N SER A 16 -5.86 -9.71 -26.96
CA SER A 16 -4.81 -10.22 -27.83
C SER A 16 -3.42 -9.71 -27.45
N THR A 17 -3.35 -8.51 -26.86
CA THR A 17 -2.12 -7.88 -26.36
C THR A 17 -2.44 -6.87 -25.28
N LEU A 18 -1.64 -6.87 -24.20
CA LEU A 18 -1.71 -5.82 -23.18
C LEU A 18 -1.06 -4.55 -23.76
N LYS A 19 -1.85 -3.51 -24.01
CA LYS A 19 -1.32 -2.22 -24.47
C LYS A 19 -0.79 -1.45 -23.27
N LEU A 20 0.51 -1.44 -23.09
CA LEU A 20 1.19 -0.77 -21.98
C LEU A 20 0.73 0.70 -21.82
N LYS A 21 0.46 1.40 -22.92
CA LYS A 21 -0.04 2.78 -22.90
C LYS A 21 -1.38 2.91 -22.16
N ASN A 22 -2.27 1.91 -22.28
CA ASN A 22 -3.57 1.91 -21.59
C ASN A 22 -3.44 1.49 -20.12
N ALA A 23 -2.32 0.86 -19.75
CA ALA A 23 -2.06 0.37 -18.41
C ALA A 23 -1.48 1.43 -17.47
N ILE A 24 -0.67 2.37 -18.00
CA ILE A 24 0.12 3.30 -17.19
C ILE A 24 -0.77 4.22 -16.35
N GLY A 25 -1.77 4.87 -16.94
CA GLY A 25 -2.66 5.79 -16.23
C GLY A 25 -3.43 5.10 -15.08
N PRO A 26 -4.26 4.08 -15.36
CA PRO A 26 -5.01 3.37 -14.32
C PRO A 26 -4.11 2.70 -13.26
N ALA A 27 -2.95 2.16 -13.66
CA ALA A 27 -2.00 1.58 -12.71
C ALA A 27 -1.37 2.64 -11.81
N ALA A 28 -1.03 3.82 -12.34
CA ALA A 28 -0.47 4.92 -11.55
C ALA A 28 -1.47 5.45 -10.51
N ILE A 29 -2.74 5.59 -10.88
CA ILE A 29 -3.79 6.04 -9.95
C ILE A 29 -3.96 5.02 -8.82
N SER A 30 -4.06 3.75 -9.19
CA SER A 30 -4.19 2.67 -8.20
C SER A 30 -2.93 2.58 -7.31
N LEU A 31 -1.73 2.76 -7.88
CA LEU A 31 -0.48 2.85 -7.12
C LEU A 31 -0.50 4.03 -6.15
N GLY A 32 -1.00 5.19 -6.58
CA GLY A 32 -1.10 6.38 -5.73
C GLY A 32 -2.07 6.22 -4.57
N ALA A 33 -3.16 5.49 -4.78
CA ALA A 33 -4.07 5.13 -3.71
C ALA A 33 -3.41 4.17 -2.70
N MET A 34 -2.65 3.18 -3.19
CA MET A 34 -2.04 2.12 -2.38
C MET A 34 -0.71 2.52 -1.72
N ILE A 35 0.18 3.22 -2.46
CA ILE A 35 1.50 3.64 -1.94
C ILE A 35 1.34 5.00 -1.27
N GLY A 36 0.76 4.97 -0.09
CA GLY A 36 0.71 6.12 0.81
C GLY A 36 1.81 6.03 1.87
N THR A 37 1.78 6.99 2.80
CA THR A 37 2.68 6.98 3.96
C THR A 37 2.53 5.73 4.83
N GLY A 38 1.38 5.07 4.80
CA GLY A 38 1.14 3.78 5.43
C GLY A 38 2.06 2.66 4.93
N ALA A 39 2.57 2.78 3.71
CA ALA A 39 3.52 1.85 3.10
C ALA A 39 4.84 1.77 3.86
N VAL A 40 5.34 2.90 4.37
CA VAL A 40 6.59 2.96 5.15
C VAL A 40 6.28 3.05 6.64
N VAL A 41 5.52 4.05 7.06
CA VAL A 41 5.17 4.29 8.48
C VAL A 41 4.46 3.10 9.11
N GLY A 42 3.49 2.54 8.38
CA GLY A 42 2.71 1.40 8.86
C GLY A 42 3.53 0.12 8.96
N VAL A 43 4.45 -0.11 8.02
CA VAL A 43 5.37 -1.27 8.07
C VAL A 43 6.36 -1.12 9.21
N MET A 44 6.99 0.05 9.36
CA MET A 44 7.87 0.33 10.50
C MET A 44 7.16 0.15 11.84
N GLY A 45 5.88 0.53 11.93
CA GLY A 45 5.05 0.28 13.12
C GLY A 45 4.83 -1.21 13.40
N ALA A 46 4.60 -2.02 12.36
CA ALA A 46 4.46 -3.48 12.50
C ALA A 46 5.77 -4.16 12.91
N LEU A 47 6.91 -3.75 12.31
CA LEU A 47 8.22 -4.24 12.69
C LEU A 47 8.57 -3.91 14.15
N SER A 48 8.26 -2.69 14.58
CA SER A 48 8.44 -2.27 15.98
C SER A 48 7.60 -3.11 16.95
N LYS A 49 6.35 -3.46 16.57
CA LYS A 49 5.50 -4.35 17.38
C LYS A 49 6.05 -5.77 17.45
N LEU A 50 6.56 -6.32 16.34
CA LEU A 50 7.24 -7.63 16.35
C LEU A 50 8.43 -7.63 17.30
N TYR A 51 9.28 -6.63 17.17
CA TYR A 51 10.48 -6.51 18.01
C TYR A 51 10.11 -6.36 19.50
N ALA A 52 9.16 -5.50 19.83
CA ALA A 52 8.68 -5.31 21.20
C ALA A 52 8.05 -6.59 21.80
N ALA A 53 7.51 -7.45 20.96
CA ALA A 53 6.99 -8.75 21.35
C ALA A 53 8.09 -9.84 21.53
N GLY A 54 9.36 -9.48 21.41
CA GLY A 54 10.49 -10.40 21.55
C GLY A 54 10.88 -11.15 20.27
N GLN A 55 10.27 -10.82 19.12
CA GLN A 55 10.65 -11.39 17.84
C GLN A 55 11.73 -10.53 17.16
N HIS A 56 12.99 -10.87 17.39
CA HIS A 56 14.12 -10.11 16.84
C HIS A 56 14.36 -10.34 15.34
N ASN A 57 13.88 -11.46 14.77
CA ASN A 57 13.85 -11.68 13.32
C ASN A 57 12.63 -10.98 12.72
N ILE A 58 12.69 -9.64 12.65
CA ILE A 58 11.60 -8.79 12.16
C ILE A 58 11.29 -9.03 10.67
N GLU A 59 12.21 -9.61 9.92
CA GLU A 59 12.10 -10.02 8.53
C GLU A 59 10.93 -11.00 8.29
N ALA A 60 10.47 -11.69 9.33
CA ALA A 60 9.29 -12.56 9.30
C ALA A 60 8.04 -11.86 8.79
N LEU A 61 7.91 -10.54 8.99
CA LEU A 61 6.82 -9.76 8.44
C LEU A 61 6.76 -9.87 6.91
N ALA A 62 7.92 -9.77 6.25
CA ALA A 62 8.00 -9.78 4.80
C ALA A 62 7.60 -11.13 4.20
N ILE A 63 8.06 -12.25 4.75
CA ILE A 63 7.69 -13.56 4.20
C ILE A 63 6.20 -13.85 4.38
N TRP A 64 5.62 -13.51 5.52
CA TRP A 64 4.18 -13.68 5.73
C TRP A 64 3.34 -12.77 4.85
N ALA A 65 3.80 -11.55 4.59
CA ALA A 65 3.14 -10.66 3.64
C ALA A 65 3.27 -11.15 2.19
N LEU A 66 4.41 -11.73 1.79
CA LEU A 66 4.56 -12.35 0.47
C LEU A 66 3.63 -13.56 0.30
N ILE A 67 3.49 -14.40 1.33
CA ILE A 67 2.50 -15.50 1.32
C ILE A 67 1.08 -14.93 1.20
N GLY A 68 0.77 -13.87 1.95
CA GLY A 68 -0.52 -13.18 1.84
C GLY A 68 -0.77 -12.60 0.44
N ALA A 69 0.28 -12.10 -0.23
CA ALA A 69 0.18 -11.59 -1.58
C ALA A 69 -0.26 -12.66 -2.59
N LEU A 70 0.17 -13.91 -2.42
CA LEU A 70 -0.28 -15.03 -3.27
C LEU A 70 -1.79 -15.23 -3.22
N ILE A 71 -2.44 -14.85 -2.12
CA ILE A 71 -3.89 -14.89 -1.95
C ILE A 71 -4.53 -13.61 -2.47
N MET A 72 -3.95 -12.46 -2.16
CA MET A 72 -4.54 -11.15 -2.49
C MET A 72 -4.46 -10.81 -3.97
N VAL A 73 -3.40 -11.21 -4.67
CA VAL A 73 -3.25 -10.98 -6.12
C VAL A 73 -4.41 -11.61 -6.94
N PRO A 74 -4.76 -12.88 -6.76
CA PRO A 74 -5.95 -13.46 -7.40
C PRO A 74 -7.27 -12.77 -7.01
N VAL A 75 -7.40 -12.27 -5.79
CA VAL A 75 -8.60 -11.54 -5.35
C VAL A 75 -8.69 -10.20 -6.05
N SER A 76 -7.59 -9.44 -6.17
CA SER A 76 -7.53 -8.18 -6.94
C SER A 76 -7.96 -8.38 -8.39
N TYR A 77 -7.45 -9.45 -9.02
CA TYR A 77 -7.83 -9.82 -10.38
C TYR A 77 -9.33 -10.08 -10.50
N SER A 78 -9.87 -10.94 -9.63
CA SER A 78 -11.28 -11.36 -9.67
C SER A 78 -12.22 -10.21 -9.37
N GLU A 79 -11.88 -9.35 -8.41
CA GLU A 79 -12.65 -8.18 -8.03
C GLU A 79 -12.79 -7.20 -9.21
N THR A 80 -11.67 -6.86 -9.83
CA THR A 80 -11.63 -5.94 -10.98
C THR A 80 -12.33 -6.54 -12.19
N LEU A 81 -12.06 -7.82 -12.51
CA LEU A 81 -12.70 -8.52 -13.61
C LEU A 81 -14.22 -8.54 -13.48
N ASN A 82 -14.72 -8.93 -12.31
CA ASN A 82 -16.17 -9.02 -12.06
C ASN A 82 -16.84 -7.65 -12.12
N SER A 83 -16.24 -6.63 -11.51
CA SER A 83 -16.74 -5.25 -11.58
C SER A 83 -16.88 -4.79 -13.03
N LYS A 84 -15.82 -4.97 -13.81
CA LYS A 84 -15.77 -4.53 -15.21
C LYS A 84 -16.75 -5.28 -16.12
N ILE A 85 -16.87 -6.62 -15.95
CA ILE A 85 -17.84 -7.43 -16.71
C ILE A 85 -19.28 -7.03 -16.39
N MET A 86 -19.56 -6.70 -15.13
CA MET A 86 -20.91 -6.30 -14.71
C MET A 86 -21.22 -4.83 -15.01
N GLY A 87 -20.21 -4.01 -15.33
CA GLY A 87 -20.34 -2.56 -15.46
C GLY A 87 -20.86 -1.91 -14.18
N LYS A 88 -20.46 -2.42 -13.00
CA LYS A 88 -20.99 -2.02 -11.70
C LYS A 88 -19.88 -1.76 -10.71
N THR A 89 -20.04 -0.67 -9.97
CA THR A 89 -19.19 -0.36 -8.81
C THR A 89 -19.43 -1.37 -7.67
N PRO A 90 -18.53 -1.49 -6.68
CA PRO A 90 -18.70 -2.39 -5.55
C PRO A 90 -20.04 -2.27 -4.83
N LYS A 91 -20.48 -1.04 -4.55
CA LYS A 91 -21.81 -0.79 -3.97
C LYS A 91 -22.93 -1.40 -4.82
N GLU A 92 -22.86 -1.22 -6.12
CA GLU A 92 -23.91 -1.65 -7.05
C GLU A 92 -23.93 -3.16 -7.21
N TYR A 93 -22.78 -3.82 -7.37
CA TYR A 93 -22.78 -5.29 -7.49
C TYR A 93 -23.12 -5.99 -6.17
N ILE A 94 -22.73 -5.45 -5.01
CA ILE A 94 -23.16 -5.95 -3.71
C ILE A 94 -24.69 -5.81 -3.57
N SER A 95 -25.22 -4.63 -3.96
CA SER A 95 -26.67 -4.40 -3.95
C SER A 95 -27.42 -5.37 -4.86
N TYR A 96 -26.87 -5.67 -6.02
CA TYR A 96 -27.46 -6.55 -7.02
C TYR A 96 -27.34 -8.03 -6.67
N LEU A 97 -26.15 -8.47 -6.23
CA LEU A 97 -25.89 -9.90 -5.98
C LEU A 97 -26.35 -10.38 -4.61
N ILE A 98 -26.37 -9.49 -3.61
CA ILE A 98 -26.66 -9.86 -2.22
C ILE A 98 -27.91 -9.15 -1.72
N SER A 99 -27.79 -7.84 -1.43
CA SER A 99 -28.95 -7.01 -1.07
C SER A 99 -28.64 -5.51 -1.13
N PRO A 100 -29.66 -4.64 -1.42
CA PRO A 100 -29.48 -3.20 -1.40
C PRO A 100 -29.03 -2.64 -0.04
N LYS A 101 -29.48 -3.27 1.06
CA LYS A 101 -29.09 -2.88 2.42
C LYS A 101 -27.58 -3.09 2.64
N LEU A 102 -27.02 -4.23 2.23
CA LEU A 102 -25.59 -4.51 2.34
C LEU A 102 -24.75 -3.60 1.43
N GLY A 103 -25.24 -3.27 0.23
CA GLY A 103 -24.59 -2.28 -0.62
C GLY A 103 -24.51 -0.89 0.02
N MET A 104 -25.54 -0.49 0.76
CA MET A 104 -25.54 0.77 1.52
C MET A 104 -24.56 0.71 2.71
N VAL A 105 -24.57 -0.38 3.48
CA VAL A 105 -23.62 -0.60 4.58
C VAL A 105 -22.19 -0.52 4.07
N TYR A 106 -21.88 -1.21 2.96
CA TYR A 106 -20.57 -1.13 2.31
C TYR A 106 -20.19 0.33 2.00
N ALA A 107 -21.08 1.09 1.36
CA ALA A 107 -20.80 2.47 0.98
C ALA A 107 -20.49 3.36 2.21
N VAL A 108 -21.28 3.25 3.27
CA VAL A 108 -21.06 3.99 4.52
C VAL A 108 -19.72 3.60 5.16
N CYS A 109 -19.43 2.30 5.26
CA CYS A 109 -18.17 1.81 5.80
C CYS A 109 -16.97 2.26 4.96
N PHE A 110 -17.08 2.24 3.62
CA PHE A 110 -16.02 2.68 2.73
C PHE A 110 -15.73 4.19 2.87
N VAL A 111 -16.77 5.02 2.94
CA VAL A 111 -16.62 6.46 3.19
C VAL A 111 -15.98 6.72 4.55
N ALA A 112 -16.45 6.03 5.59
CA ALA A 112 -15.89 6.15 6.92
C ALA A 112 -14.40 5.73 6.96
N LEU A 113 -14.04 4.63 6.29
CA LEU A 113 -12.66 4.17 6.16
C LEU A 113 -11.80 5.19 5.40
N SER A 114 -12.32 5.76 4.31
CA SER A 114 -11.59 6.74 3.50
C SER A 114 -11.31 8.03 4.28
N VAL A 115 -12.29 8.53 5.03
CA VAL A 115 -12.16 9.78 5.79
C VAL A 115 -11.33 9.57 7.07
N PHE A 116 -11.67 8.60 7.89
CA PHE A 116 -11.08 8.42 9.22
C PHE A 116 -9.88 7.49 9.24
N GLY A 117 -9.84 6.49 8.36
CA GLY A 117 -8.73 5.55 8.24
C GLY A 117 -7.60 6.08 7.35
N PHE A 118 -7.82 6.09 6.04
CA PHE A 118 -6.77 6.47 5.09
C PHE A 118 -6.38 7.95 5.22
N GLY A 119 -7.34 8.85 5.39
CA GLY A 119 -7.08 10.27 5.58
C GLY A 119 -6.19 10.54 6.80
N GLY A 120 -6.46 9.89 7.92
CA GLY A 120 -5.66 10.00 9.13
C GLY A 120 -4.22 9.51 8.97
N PHE A 121 -4.02 8.40 8.25
CA PHE A 121 -2.68 7.89 7.94
C PHE A 121 -1.88 8.84 7.06
N GLN A 122 -2.49 9.37 6.00
CA GLN A 122 -1.83 10.32 5.09
C GLN A 122 -1.47 11.62 5.81
N PHE A 123 -2.38 12.13 6.64
CA PHE A 123 -2.13 13.27 7.49
C PHE A 123 -0.91 13.06 8.41
N SER A 124 -0.89 11.96 9.16
CA SER A 124 0.21 11.62 10.06
C SER A 124 1.55 11.48 9.31
N GLY A 125 1.50 10.97 8.08
CA GLY A 125 2.67 10.83 7.25
C GLY A 125 3.22 12.16 6.76
N ILE A 126 2.36 13.06 6.25
CA ILE A 126 2.76 14.41 5.82
C ILE A 126 3.37 15.16 7.01
N ASP A 127 2.74 15.10 8.19
CA ASP A 127 3.27 15.73 9.40
C ASP A 127 4.65 15.19 9.76
N SER A 128 4.81 13.86 9.79
CA SER A 128 6.07 13.22 10.17
C SER A 128 7.20 13.52 9.19
N VAL A 129 6.94 13.44 7.87
CA VAL A 129 7.94 13.75 6.84
C VAL A 129 8.29 15.25 6.89
N SER A 130 7.31 16.12 7.09
CA SER A 130 7.54 17.56 7.21
C SER A 130 8.42 17.91 8.42
N ALA A 131 8.22 17.22 9.55
CA ALA A 131 9.06 17.38 10.73
C ALA A 131 10.52 16.99 10.46
N ILE A 132 10.72 15.84 9.79
CA ILE A 132 12.06 15.35 9.45
C ILE A 132 12.75 16.30 8.47
N VAL A 133 12.04 16.75 7.43
CA VAL A 133 12.61 17.70 6.43
C VAL A 133 12.99 19.01 7.10
N ALA A 134 12.13 19.57 7.95
CA ALA A 134 12.42 20.81 8.66
C ALA A 134 13.65 20.67 9.57
N SER A 135 13.71 19.61 10.36
CA SER A 135 14.80 19.39 11.32
C SER A 135 16.13 19.05 10.62
N LYS A 136 16.14 18.06 9.70
CA LYS A 136 17.39 17.53 9.11
C LYS A 136 17.94 18.38 7.98
N PHE A 137 17.09 18.98 7.13
CA PHE A 137 17.54 19.72 5.96
C PHE A 137 17.53 21.24 6.17
N MET A 138 16.64 21.76 7.01
CA MET A 138 16.52 23.19 7.25
C MET A 138 17.07 23.62 8.63
N GLY A 139 17.35 22.67 9.52
CA GLY A 139 17.82 22.94 10.88
C GLY A 139 16.77 23.65 11.75
N ILE A 140 15.49 23.53 11.41
CA ILE A 140 14.38 24.22 12.08
C ILE A 140 13.55 23.21 12.89
N GLU A 141 13.45 23.43 14.19
CA GLU A 141 12.52 22.70 15.03
C GLU A 141 11.10 23.28 14.86
N THR A 142 10.17 22.43 14.45
CA THR A 142 8.79 22.83 14.17
C THR A 142 7.80 22.13 15.11
N THR A 143 6.82 22.88 15.60
CA THR A 143 5.72 22.32 16.37
C THR A 143 4.68 21.67 15.44
N PHE A 144 3.87 20.74 15.99
CA PHE A 144 2.75 20.14 15.26
C PHE A 144 1.81 21.20 14.66
N MET A 145 1.47 22.25 15.41
CA MET A 145 0.57 23.30 14.95
C MET A 145 1.14 24.10 13.77
N GLN A 146 2.44 24.35 13.78
CA GLN A 146 3.10 25.04 12.65
C GLN A 146 3.05 24.19 11.38
N ARG A 147 3.40 22.90 11.46
CA ARG A 147 3.33 21.99 10.32
C ARG A 147 1.90 21.81 9.82
N TYR A 148 0.94 21.70 10.74
CA TYR A 148 -0.49 21.60 10.40
C TYR A 148 -0.96 22.81 9.59
N LEU A 149 -0.74 24.03 10.09
CA LEU A 149 -1.24 25.25 9.47
C LEU A 149 -0.49 25.61 8.18
N PHE A 150 0.83 25.44 8.14
CA PHE A 150 1.64 25.93 7.02
C PHE A 150 1.94 24.89 5.95
N ILE A 151 1.75 23.59 6.22
CA ILE A 151 2.03 22.53 5.25
C ILE A 151 0.77 21.73 4.98
N VAL A 152 0.16 21.12 6.01
CA VAL A 152 -0.93 20.16 5.80
C VAL A 152 -2.19 20.85 5.27
N VAL A 153 -2.61 21.95 5.88
CA VAL A 153 -3.80 22.71 5.44
C VAL A 153 -3.65 23.23 4.01
N PRO A 154 -2.56 23.88 3.60
CA PRO A 154 -2.33 24.26 2.21
C PRO A 154 -2.39 23.08 1.22
N VAL A 155 -1.77 21.95 1.55
CA VAL A 155 -1.82 20.75 0.71
C VAL A 155 -3.26 20.25 0.55
N ILE A 156 -4.03 20.18 1.63
CA ILE A 156 -5.44 19.78 1.58
C ILE A 156 -6.25 20.75 0.70
N ILE A 157 -6.04 22.06 0.84
CA ILE A 157 -6.73 23.08 0.05
C ILE A 157 -6.40 22.93 -1.44
N ILE A 158 -5.11 22.75 -1.80
CA ILE A 158 -4.68 22.56 -3.18
C ILE A 158 -5.34 21.32 -3.79
N VAL A 159 -5.29 20.19 -3.08
CA VAL A 159 -5.93 18.95 -3.54
C VAL A 159 -7.43 19.11 -3.68
N ALA A 160 -8.09 19.72 -2.69
CA ALA A 160 -9.54 19.99 -2.76
C ALA A 160 -9.91 20.86 -3.97
N LEU A 161 -9.15 21.93 -4.22
CA LEU A 161 -9.37 22.80 -5.38
C LEU A 161 -9.17 22.06 -6.71
N LEU A 162 -8.15 21.21 -6.81
CA LEU A 162 -7.93 20.36 -7.99
C LEU A 162 -9.08 19.41 -8.22
N VAL A 163 -9.57 18.71 -7.18
CA VAL A 163 -10.70 17.79 -7.28
C VAL A 163 -12.00 18.55 -7.64
N LEU A 164 -12.27 19.69 -6.99
CA LEU A 164 -13.48 20.49 -7.22
C LEU A 164 -13.47 21.19 -8.59
N SER A 165 -12.30 21.45 -9.18
CA SER A 165 -12.19 22.09 -10.48
C SER A 165 -12.76 21.27 -11.64
N LYS A 166 -13.15 20.01 -11.39
CA LYS A 166 -13.66 19.04 -12.39
C LYS A 166 -12.73 18.83 -13.59
N ARG A 167 -11.47 19.24 -13.49
CA ARG A 167 -10.44 19.00 -14.51
C ARG A 167 -9.79 17.63 -14.27
N HIS A 168 -10.59 16.57 -14.48
CA HIS A 168 -10.14 15.19 -14.24
C HIS A 168 -8.83 14.86 -14.95
N GLU A 169 -8.66 15.27 -16.21
CA GLU A 169 -7.44 15.02 -16.98
C GLU A 169 -6.20 15.60 -16.32
N VAL A 170 -6.26 16.88 -15.90
CA VAL A 170 -5.13 17.55 -15.25
C VAL A 170 -4.77 16.88 -13.93
N PHE A 171 -5.79 16.48 -13.15
CA PHE A 171 -5.57 15.76 -11.89
C PHE A 171 -4.93 14.39 -12.15
N MET A 172 -5.43 13.64 -13.14
CA MET A 172 -4.95 12.33 -13.51
C MET A 172 -3.51 12.36 -14.01
N ASP A 173 -3.18 13.32 -14.86
CA ASP A 173 -1.83 13.53 -15.37
C ASP A 173 -0.86 13.90 -14.23
N ALA A 174 -1.23 14.86 -13.39
CA ALA A 174 -0.41 15.26 -12.24
C ALA A 174 -0.13 14.08 -11.32
N MET A 175 -1.14 13.29 -10.96
CA MET A 175 -1.00 12.10 -10.14
C MET A 175 -0.11 11.05 -10.81
N THR A 176 -0.30 10.80 -12.11
CA THR A 176 0.51 9.83 -12.87
C THR A 176 1.99 10.21 -12.88
N TYR A 177 2.31 11.47 -13.14
CA TYR A 177 3.70 11.95 -13.14
C TYR A 177 4.31 11.93 -11.75
N MET A 178 3.60 12.43 -10.73
CA MET A 178 4.10 12.46 -9.36
C MET A 178 4.38 11.05 -8.82
N ILE A 179 3.42 10.14 -8.98
CA ILE A 179 3.54 8.76 -8.49
C ILE A 179 4.58 8.00 -9.29
N GLY A 180 4.56 8.11 -10.62
CA GLY A 180 5.54 7.47 -11.48
C GLY A 180 6.96 7.89 -11.15
N THR A 181 7.19 9.19 -10.95
CA THR A 181 8.49 9.73 -10.54
C THR A 181 8.90 9.25 -9.15
N ALA A 182 7.99 9.28 -8.18
CA ALA A 182 8.26 8.83 -6.81
C ALA A 182 8.61 7.34 -6.76
N VAL A 183 7.85 6.50 -7.46
CA VAL A 183 8.09 5.05 -7.54
C VAL A 183 9.42 4.77 -8.24
N ALA A 184 9.72 5.44 -9.36
CA ALA A 184 10.98 5.28 -10.08
C ALA A 184 12.18 5.69 -9.21
N ALA A 185 12.10 6.86 -8.55
CA ALA A 185 13.13 7.33 -7.64
C ALA A 185 13.36 6.35 -6.47
N TYR A 186 12.28 5.81 -5.91
CA TYR A 186 12.35 4.83 -4.83
C TYR A 186 13.02 3.53 -5.26
N PHE A 187 12.70 3.02 -6.46
CA PHE A 187 13.36 1.81 -7.00
C PHE A 187 14.84 2.03 -7.31
N ILE A 188 15.21 3.19 -7.88
CA ILE A 188 16.61 3.55 -8.13
C ILE A 188 17.38 3.58 -6.80
N PHE A 189 16.84 4.30 -5.83
CA PHE A 189 17.42 4.42 -4.50
C PHE A 189 17.58 3.03 -3.83
N PHE A 190 16.53 2.21 -3.84
CA PHE A 190 16.59 0.87 -3.29
C PHE A 190 17.61 -0.03 -4.00
N THR A 191 17.68 0.05 -5.32
CA THR A 191 18.67 -0.72 -6.09
C THR A 191 20.09 -0.37 -5.68
N ILE A 192 20.39 0.93 -5.55
CA ILE A 192 21.71 1.41 -5.08
C ILE A 192 21.98 0.90 -3.66
N PHE A 193 20.99 0.98 -2.76
CA PHE A 193 21.11 0.49 -1.39
C PHE A 193 21.40 -1.01 -1.36
N VAL A 194 20.66 -1.83 -2.12
CA VAL A 194 20.86 -3.29 -2.19
C VAL A 194 22.23 -3.65 -2.76
N ILE A 195 22.70 -2.95 -3.79
CA ILE A 195 24.05 -3.18 -4.34
C ILE A 195 25.11 -2.93 -3.28
N LYS A 196 25.00 -1.82 -2.52
CA LYS A 196 25.92 -1.48 -1.43
C LYS A 196 25.86 -2.48 -0.25
N THR A 197 24.70 -3.06 -0.01
CA THR A 197 24.46 -3.99 1.11
C THR A 197 24.27 -5.43 0.66
N ALA A 198 24.75 -5.82 -0.53
CA ALA A 198 24.49 -7.13 -1.13
C ALA A 198 24.94 -8.31 -0.24
N SER A 199 26.02 -8.14 0.54
CA SER A 199 26.47 -9.13 1.52
C SER A 199 25.43 -9.41 2.63
N TYR A 200 24.47 -8.53 2.84
CA TYR A 200 23.41 -8.70 3.83
C TYR A 200 22.24 -9.55 3.33
N ILE A 201 22.06 -9.72 2.02
CA ILE A 201 20.92 -10.46 1.44
C ILE A 201 20.76 -11.87 2.03
N PRO A 202 21.82 -12.70 2.12
CA PRO A 202 21.70 -14.04 2.71
C PRO A 202 21.21 -14.00 4.17
N THR A 203 21.70 -13.03 4.94
CA THR A 203 21.29 -12.84 6.35
C THR A 203 19.83 -12.47 6.46
N TYR A 204 19.36 -11.55 5.60
CA TYR A 204 17.95 -11.16 5.53
C TYR A 204 17.03 -12.34 5.18
N LEU A 205 17.38 -13.11 4.14
CA LEU A 205 16.60 -14.28 3.74
C LEU A 205 16.57 -15.36 4.83
N HIS A 206 17.70 -15.59 5.48
CA HIS A 206 17.77 -16.51 6.61
C HIS A 206 16.90 -16.04 7.79
N GLY A 207 16.93 -14.73 8.12
CA GLY A 207 16.07 -14.13 9.14
C GLY A 207 14.57 -14.26 8.80
N MET A 208 14.18 -14.12 7.53
CA MET A 208 12.81 -14.37 7.07
C MET A 208 12.35 -15.79 7.38
N ILE A 209 13.17 -16.79 7.03
CA ILE A 209 12.84 -18.22 7.23
C ILE A 209 12.82 -18.57 8.72
N GLN A 210 13.82 -18.17 9.47
CA GLN A 210 13.89 -18.42 10.91
C GLN A 210 12.74 -17.76 11.67
N GLY A 211 12.41 -16.51 11.32
CA GLY A 211 11.35 -15.76 11.98
C GLY A 211 9.94 -16.25 11.62
N MET A 212 9.79 -16.94 10.47
CA MET A 212 8.49 -17.40 9.99
C MET A 212 7.77 -18.34 10.98
N MET A 213 8.52 -19.27 11.56
CA MET A 213 7.98 -20.30 12.45
C MET A 213 8.16 -19.98 13.94
N ASN A 214 8.60 -18.77 14.27
CA ASN A 214 8.82 -18.40 15.66
C ASN A 214 7.50 -18.30 16.43
N PRO A 215 7.27 -19.15 17.46
CA PRO A 215 6.02 -19.19 18.21
C PRO A 215 5.91 -18.06 19.25
N VAL A 216 6.91 -17.19 19.36
CA VAL A 216 6.91 -16.09 20.33
C VAL A 216 5.65 -15.23 20.13
N ASN A 217 4.87 -15.12 21.21
CA ASN A 217 3.62 -14.37 21.23
C ASN A 217 2.58 -14.83 20.18
N ALA A 218 2.46 -16.14 20.01
CA ALA A 218 1.38 -16.71 19.21
C ALA A 218 0.03 -16.38 19.85
N MET A 219 -0.76 -15.56 19.20
CA MET A 219 -2.15 -15.34 19.55
C MET A 219 -2.99 -16.46 18.92
N LEU A 220 -3.73 -17.22 19.72
CA LEU A 220 -4.52 -18.36 19.23
C LEU A 220 -3.69 -19.45 18.49
N GLY A 221 -2.42 -19.62 18.84
CA GLY A 221 -1.53 -20.59 18.17
C GLY A 221 -0.98 -20.13 16.81
N VAL A 222 -1.23 -18.89 16.40
CA VAL A 222 -0.73 -18.32 15.14
C VAL A 222 0.42 -17.37 15.40
N PRO A 223 1.56 -17.46 14.67
CA PRO A 223 2.69 -16.56 14.84
C PRO A 223 2.29 -15.09 14.68
N LEU A 224 2.79 -14.21 15.54
CA LEU A 224 2.48 -12.77 15.45
C LEU A 224 2.93 -12.18 14.10
N GLY A 225 4.03 -12.65 13.55
CA GLY A 225 4.49 -12.29 12.22
C GLY A 225 3.46 -12.56 11.13
N PHE A 226 2.75 -13.71 11.20
CA PHE A 226 1.65 -14.02 10.29
C PHE A 226 0.50 -13.00 10.44
N ILE A 227 0.06 -12.74 11.67
CA ILE A 227 -1.06 -11.80 11.91
C ILE A 227 -0.73 -10.41 11.36
N LEU A 228 0.46 -9.88 11.70
CA LEU A 228 0.90 -8.56 11.26
C LEU A 228 1.21 -8.52 9.76
N GLY A 229 1.79 -9.58 9.19
CA GLY A 229 2.05 -9.70 7.75
C GLY A 229 0.78 -9.72 6.93
N MET A 230 -0.21 -10.54 7.32
CA MET A 230 -1.53 -10.60 6.67
C MET A 230 -2.28 -9.27 6.82
N GLN A 231 -2.24 -8.66 7.99
CA GLN A 231 -2.85 -7.34 8.21
C GLN A 231 -2.23 -6.29 7.30
N LYS A 232 -0.91 -6.31 7.13
CA LYS A 232 -0.21 -5.34 6.28
C LYS A 232 -0.51 -5.53 4.81
N ILE A 233 -0.52 -6.75 4.30
CA ILE A 233 -0.85 -6.99 2.89
C ILE A 233 -2.30 -6.60 2.56
N ILE A 234 -3.25 -6.90 3.41
CA ILE A 234 -4.65 -6.50 3.23
C ILE A 234 -4.76 -4.96 3.23
N GLN A 235 -4.07 -4.29 4.15
CA GLN A 235 -4.10 -2.84 4.26
C GLN A 235 -3.42 -2.14 3.07
N THR A 236 -2.29 -2.67 2.57
CA THR A 236 -1.50 -2.03 1.52
C THR A 236 -1.98 -2.37 0.11
N ALA A 237 -2.51 -3.55 -0.10
CA ALA A 237 -3.03 -3.97 -1.40
C ALA A 237 -4.44 -3.44 -1.69
N GLU A 238 -5.15 -2.95 -0.67
CA GLU A 238 -6.54 -2.48 -0.75
C GLU A 238 -7.50 -3.48 -1.42
N THR A 239 -7.07 -4.73 -1.53
CA THR A 239 -7.80 -5.82 -2.18
C THR A 239 -9.04 -6.18 -1.37
N GLY A 240 -10.17 -6.32 -2.04
CA GLY A 240 -11.46 -6.60 -1.40
C GLY A 240 -12.15 -5.35 -0.83
N LEU A 241 -11.50 -4.19 -0.88
CA LEU A 241 -12.12 -2.91 -0.49
C LEU A 241 -12.91 -2.25 -1.63
N GLY A 242 -12.67 -2.67 -2.87
CA GLY A 242 -13.35 -2.13 -4.04
C GLY A 242 -12.63 -0.97 -4.72
N ALA A 243 -11.53 -0.47 -4.19
CA ALA A 243 -10.78 0.65 -4.77
C ALA A 243 -10.29 0.34 -6.19
N LEU A 244 -9.71 -0.84 -6.41
CA LEU A 244 -9.27 -1.32 -7.72
C LEU A 244 -10.43 -1.48 -8.71
N ALA A 245 -11.57 -1.99 -8.23
CA ALA A 245 -12.77 -2.14 -9.02
C ALA A 245 -13.35 -0.79 -9.45
N MET A 246 -13.34 0.21 -8.56
CA MET A 246 -13.76 1.57 -8.90
C MET A 246 -12.82 2.22 -9.91
N ALA A 247 -11.52 2.15 -9.71
CA ALA A 247 -10.53 2.68 -10.65
C ALA A 247 -10.64 2.03 -12.04
N ALA A 248 -10.96 0.75 -12.11
CA ALA A 248 -11.16 0.04 -13.36
C ALA A 248 -12.42 0.51 -14.12
N GLN A 249 -13.49 0.95 -13.43
CA GLN A 249 -14.69 1.49 -14.09
C GLN A 249 -14.40 2.78 -14.86
N GLU A 250 -13.46 3.58 -14.40
CA GLU A 250 -13.03 4.83 -15.05
C GLU A 250 -12.17 4.59 -16.31
N SER A 251 -11.73 3.35 -16.57
CA SER A 251 -10.89 3.03 -17.72
C SER A 251 -11.69 2.47 -18.89
N ASP A 252 -11.26 2.74 -20.12
CA ASP A 252 -11.82 2.17 -21.35
C ASP A 252 -11.29 0.76 -21.67
N SER A 253 -10.52 0.15 -20.74
CA SER A 253 -9.90 -1.14 -20.93
C SER A 253 -10.93 -2.27 -20.99
N GLU A 254 -10.64 -3.31 -21.76
CA GLU A 254 -11.37 -4.57 -21.75
C GLU A 254 -11.35 -5.22 -20.35
N PRO A 255 -12.39 -5.98 -19.95
CA PRO A 255 -12.47 -6.52 -18.58
C PRO A 255 -11.24 -7.31 -18.12
N ARG A 256 -10.65 -8.12 -18.98
CA ARG A 256 -9.45 -8.88 -18.63
C ARG A 256 -8.18 -8.04 -18.64
N GLU A 257 -8.10 -7.07 -19.53
CA GLU A 257 -7.02 -6.10 -19.55
C GLU A 257 -7.01 -5.28 -18.26
N ALA A 258 -8.16 -4.73 -17.86
CA ALA A 258 -8.32 -4.01 -16.60
C ALA A 258 -7.92 -4.87 -15.38
N ALA A 259 -8.34 -6.13 -15.35
CA ALA A 259 -7.97 -7.06 -14.28
C ALA A 259 -6.47 -7.37 -14.23
N MET A 260 -5.81 -7.51 -15.39
CA MET A 260 -4.35 -7.68 -15.46
C MET A 260 -3.60 -6.42 -15.04
N ILE A 261 -4.09 -5.24 -15.44
CA ILE A 261 -3.52 -3.95 -15.01
C ILE A 261 -3.58 -3.80 -13.49
N ALA A 262 -4.68 -4.22 -12.85
CA ALA A 262 -4.85 -4.18 -11.41
C ALA A 262 -3.84 -5.04 -10.61
N LEU A 263 -3.20 -6.01 -11.24
CA LEU A 263 -2.12 -6.80 -10.61
C LEU A 263 -0.85 -5.98 -10.40
N ILE A 264 -0.56 -5.04 -11.31
CA ILE A 264 0.68 -4.24 -11.27
C ILE A 264 0.76 -3.44 -9.96
N PRO A 265 -0.22 -2.58 -9.62
CA PRO A 265 -0.18 -1.84 -8.37
C PRO A 265 -0.13 -2.76 -7.14
N THR A 266 -0.87 -3.86 -7.13
CA THR A 266 -0.85 -4.82 -6.02
C THR A 266 0.55 -5.40 -5.79
N ILE A 267 1.20 -5.89 -6.85
CA ILE A 267 2.54 -6.49 -6.76
C ILE A 267 3.59 -5.44 -6.38
N VAL A 268 3.57 -4.28 -7.06
CA VAL A 268 4.52 -3.19 -6.80
C VAL A 268 4.39 -2.70 -5.37
N THR A 269 3.17 -2.51 -4.88
CA THR A 269 2.92 -2.03 -3.51
C THR A 269 3.43 -3.02 -2.46
N VAL A 270 3.19 -4.32 -2.63
CA VAL A 270 3.70 -5.33 -1.70
C VAL A 270 5.23 -5.31 -1.67
N PHE A 271 5.85 -5.26 -2.83
CA PHE A 271 7.30 -5.24 -2.92
C PHE A 271 7.87 -3.96 -2.30
N VAL A 272 7.41 -2.80 -2.73
CA VAL A 272 7.88 -1.49 -2.23
C VAL A 272 7.59 -1.32 -0.74
N SER A 273 6.34 -1.54 -0.33
CA SER A 273 5.94 -1.24 1.04
C SER A 273 6.55 -2.21 2.05
N ILE A 274 6.55 -3.50 1.74
CA ILE A 274 6.87 -4.50 2.76
C ILE A 274 8.29 -5.02 2.60
N VAL A 275 8.66 -5.51 1.41
CA VAL A 275 9.99 -6.12 1.23
C VAL A 275 11.10 -5.09 1.36
N VAL A 276 10.99 -3.97 0.65
CA VAL A 276 12.01 -2.92 0.67
C VAL A 276 12.13 -2.28 2.06
N THR A 277 11.01 -1.87 2.65
CA THR A 277 11.02 -1.22 3.96
C THR A 277 11.54 -2.18 5.04
N SER A 278 11.15 -3.46 5.02
CA SER A 278 11.63 -4.42 6.00
C SER A 278 13.11 -4.78 5.80
N TYR A 279 13.61 -4.80 4.55
CA TYR A 279 15.03 -5.03 4.27
C TYR A 279 15.90 -3.90 4.84
N ILE A 280 15.55 -2.64 4.55
CA ILE A 280 16.28 -1.48 5.08
C ILE A 280 16.19 -1.46 6.61
N ALA A 281 14.99 -1.66 7.17
CA ALA A 281 14.80 -1.67 8.61
C ALA A 281 15.59 -2.79 9.31
N SER A 282 15.58 -3.98 8.75
CA SER A 282 16.35 -5.12 9.28
C SER A 282 17.85 -4.86 9.25
N TYR A 283 18.35 -4.30 8.14
CA TYR A 283 19.74 -3.87 8.04
C TYR A 283 20.08 -2.82 9.11
N GLY A 284 19.21 -1.81 9.29
CA GLY A 284 19.40 -0.76 10.30
C GLY A 284 19.40 -1.31 11.74
N VAL A 285 18.50 -2.23 12.06
CA VAL A 285 18.45 -2.87 13.39
C VAL A 285 19.74 -3.66 13.66
N ARG A 286 20.21 -4.45 12.69
CA ARG A 286 21.42 -5.26 12.87
C ARG A 286 22.72 -4.44 12.98
N ASN A 287 22.72 -3.25 12.38
CA ASN A 287 23.85 -2.32 12.47
C ASN A 287 23.73 -1.32 13.63
N GLY A 288 22.71 -1.44 14.49
CA GLY A 288 22.54 -0.57 15.64
C GLY A 288 22.15 0.86 15.30
N ILE A 289 21.57 1.10 14.11
CA ILE A 289 21.08 2.41 13.67
C ILE A 289 19.60 2.57 14.07
N ILE A 290 18.81 1.51 13.89
CA ILE A 290 17.40 1.48 14.26
C ILE A 290 17.24 0.80 15.60
N HIS A 291 16.59 1.50 16.52
CA HIS A 291 16.26 1.03 17.85
C HIS A 291 14.75 0.90 18.02
N PHE A 292 14.25 -0.28 18.30
CA PHE A 292 12.86 -0.53 18.64
C PHE A 292 12.71 -0.85 20.15
N PRO A 293 11.57 -0.47 20.78
CA PRO A 293 10.47 0.35 20.24
C PRO A 293 10.83 1.84 20.20
N ALA A 294 10.25 2.57 19.24
CA ALA A 294 10.40 4.02 19.10
C ALA A 294 9.09 4.66 18.60
N ASP A 295 8.94 5.97 18.76
CA ASP A 295 7.84 6.73 18.17
C ASP A 295 7.95 6.83 16.64
N THR A 296 6.91 7.32 15.97
CA THR A 296 6.83 7.34 14.50
C THR A 296 7.90 8.19 13.85
N ILE A 297 8.18 9.37 14.38
CA ILE A 297 9.17 10.29 13.82
C ILE A 297 10.57 9.69 13.96
N THR A 298 10.90 9.20 15.14
CA THR A 298 12.19 8.54 15.41
C THR A 298 12.41 7.33 14.50
N ARG A 299 11.40 6.47 14.33
CA ARG A 299 11.52 5.31 13.42
C ARG A 299 11.80 5.71 11.98
N LEU A 300 11.13 6.75 11.48
CA LEU A 300 11.35 7.23 10.11
C LEU A 300 12.72 7.89 9.97
N THR A 301 13.12 8.70 10.95
CA THR A 301 14.45 9.32 10.97
C THR A 301 15.54 8.26 10.90
N GLN A 302 15.48 7.26 11.75
CA GLN A 302 16.44 6.15 11.76
C GLN A 302 16.43 5.32 10.48
N LEU A 303 15.25 5.14 9.85
CA LEU A 303 15.14 4.48 8.55
C LEU A 303 15.87 5.27 7.45
N PHE A 304 15.67 6.59 7.41
CA PHE A 304 16.38 7.47 6.46
C PHE A 304 17.90 7.55 6.72
N GLU A 305 18.32 7.48 7.97
CA GLU A 305 19.74 7.42 8.34
C GLU A 305 20.40 6.09 7.96
N THR A 306 19.62 5.02 7.91
CA THR A 306 20.09 3.69 7.50
C THR A 306 20.32 3.61 6.00
N ALA A 307 19.48 4.31 5.25
CA ALA A 307 19.41 4.23 3.80
C ALA A 307 20.35 5.23 3.11
#